data_27413a93ec4ed4248e8d4ea7a01210d7
#
_entry.id   27413a93ec4ed4248e8d4ea7a01210d7
#
_cell.length_a   1.000
_cell.length_b   1.000
_cell.length_c   1.000
_cell.angle_alpha   90.00
_cell.angle_beta   90.00
_cell.angle_gamma   90.00
#
_symmetry.space_group_name_H-M   'P 1'
#
loop_
_entity.id
_entity.type
_entity.pdbx_description
1 polymer ?
#
loop_
_entity_poly.entity_id
_entity_poly.type
_entity_poly.pdbx_seq_one_letter_code
_entity_poly.pdbx_strand_id
1 'polypeptide(L)'
;SLAEICSNCCERVRSAVALLPSMDNGPEILKICHEIDQLESAGDRGMRSAMSRLFREEPDVRELIKFKAIYELLETVTDRCEDVANIIEGIVLENS
;
A
#
# COMPACT_ATOMS: atom_id res chain seq x y z
N SER A 1 -7.59 9.90 -3.33
CA SER A 1 -6.37 10.54 -2.85
C SER A 1 -5.36 9.50 -2.39
N LEU A 2 -4.11 9.90 -2.28
CA LEU A 2 -3.03 9.01 -1.81
C LEU A 2 -3.28 8.57 -0.37
N ALA A 3 -3.80 9.45 0.47
CA ALA A 3 -4.12 9.12 1.86
C ALA A 3 -5.22 8.05 1.93
N GLU A 4 -6.21 8.12 1.05
CA GLU A 4 -7.26 7.10 0.97
C GLU A 4 -6.70 5.75 0.54
N ILE A 5 -5.78 5.74 -0.43
CA ILE A 5 -5.12 4.51 -0.88
C ILE A 5 -4.36 3.87 0.28
N CYS A 6 -3.61 4.66 1.05
CA CYS A 6 -2.89 4.18 2.23
C CYS A 6 -3.84 3.60 3.27
N SER A 7 -4.95 4.30 3.55
CA SER A 7 -5.97 3.83 4.49
C SER A 7 -6.58 2.51 4.04
N ASN A 8 -6.91 2.41 2.75
CA ASN A 8 -7.48 1.19 2.18
C ASN A 8 -6.49 0.03 2.22
N CYS A 9 -5.21 0.28 1.96
CA CYS A 9 -4.16 -0.74 2.10
C CYS A 9 -4.12 -1.30 3.53
N CYS A 10 -4.09 -0.42 4.52
CA CYS A 10 -4.04 -0.82 5.93
C CYS A 10 -5.29 -1.62 6.32
N GLU A 11 -6.46 -1.21 5.83
CA GLU A 11 -7.71 -1.94 6.09
C GLU A 11 -7.68 -3.34 5.48
N ARG A 12 -7.12 -3.48 4.29
CA ARG A 12 -7.00 -4.80 3.64
C ARG A 12 -6.02 -5.70 4.38
N VAL A 13 -4.92 -5.15 4.88
CA VAL A 13 -3.98 -5.91 5.72
C VAL A 13 -4.68 -6.41 6.98
N ARG A 14 -5.43 -5.54 7.64
CA ARG A 14 -6.19 -5.90 8.82
C ARG A 14 -7.17 -7.05 8.54
N SER A 15 -7.89 -6.97 7.42
CA SER A 15 -8.84 -8.01 7.01
C SER A 15 -8.13 -9.35 6.77
N ALA A 16 -6.99 -9.33 6.10
CA ALA A 16 -6.23 -10.56 5.83
C ALA A 16 -5.74 -11.20 7.13
N VAL A 17 -5.20 -10.39 8.04
CA VAL A 17 -4.70 -10.88 9.34
C VAL A 17 -5.85 -11.50 10.15
N ALA A 18 -7.03 -10.90 10.12
CA ALA A 18 -8.19 -11.40 10.85
C ALA A 18 -8.65 -12.78 10.36
N LEU A 19 -8.38 -13.11 9.10
CA LEU A 19 -8.77 -14.40 8.51
C LEU A 19 -7.72 -15.50 8.70
N LEU A 20 -6.49 -15.16 9.09
CA LEU A 20 -5.39 -16.12 9.22
C LEU A 20 -5.62 -17.29 10.17
N PRO A 21 -6.38 -17.13 11.30
CA PRO A 21 -6.57 -18.25 12.21
C PRO A 21 -7.18 -19.52 11.60
N SER A 22 -7.88 -19.39 10.45
CA SER A 22 -8.42 -20.55 9.75
C SER A 22 -7.88 -20.64 8.34
N MET A 23 -7.22 -21.74 8.00
CA MET A 23 -6.73 -21.99 6.65
C MET A 23 -7.85 -22.23 5.63
N ASP A 24 -9.08 -22.46 6.10
CA ASP A 24 -10.25 -22.52 5.22
C ASP A 24 -10.49 -21.19 4.51
N ASN A 25 -9.97 -20.10 5.06
CA ASN A 25 -10.06 -18.77 4.49
C ASN A 25 -8.99 -18.49 3.43
N GLY A 26 -8.16 -19.48 3.09
CA GLY A 26 -7.04 -19.32 2.17
C GLY A 26 -7.37 -18.58 0.87
N PRO A 27 -8.40 -19.01 0.11
CA PRO A 27 -8.75 -18.33 -1.14
C PRO A 27 -9.13 -16.87 -0.94
N GLU A 28 -9.85 -16.54 0.12
CA GLU A 28 -10.22 -15.16 0.41
C GLU A 28 -9.03 -14.33 0.83
N ILE A 29 -8.12 -14.90 1.63
CA ILE A 29 -6.89 -14.23 2.05
C ILE A 29 -6.05 -13.88 0.82
N LEU A 30 -5.90 -14.81 -0.12
CA LEU A 30 -5.14 -14.56 -1.35
C LEU A 30 -5.77 -13.46 -2.19
N LYS A 31 -7.10 -13.41 -2.24
CA LYS A 31 -7.82 -12.34 -2.94
C LYS A 31 -7.50 -10.98 -2.31
N ILE A 32 -7.50 -10.91 -0.98
CA ILE A 32 -7.19 -9.66 -0.25
C ILE A 32 -5.74 -9.26 -0.51
N CYS A 33 -4.81 -10.21 -0.52
CA CYS A 33 -3.40 -9.92 -0.83
C CYS A 33 -3.27 -9.35 -2.24
N HIS A 34 -4.02 -9.87 -3.20
CA HIS A 34 -4.04 -9.32 -4.56
C HIS A 34 -4.59 -7.89 -4.58
N GLU A 35 -5.62 -7.60 -3.80
CA GLU A 35 -6.17 -6.25 -3.67
C GLU A 35 -5.12 -5.28 -3.10
N ILE A 36 -4.32 -5.73 -2.13
CA ILE A 36 -3.23 -4.93 -1.55
C ILE A 36 -2.20 -4.59 -2.63
N ASP A 37 -1.83 -5.57 -3.45
CA ASP A 37 -0.89 -5.35 -4.56
C ASP A 37 -1.43 -4.31 -5.54
N GLN A 38 -2.71 -4.37 -5.86
CA GLN A 38 -3.36 -3.40 -6.75
C GLN A 38 -3.36 -2.00 -6.14
N LEU A 39 -3.63 -1.89 -4.84
CA LEU A 39 -3.62 -0.61 -4.15
C LEU A 39 -2.21 -0.02 -4.08
N GLU A 40 -1.20 -0.87 -3.83
CA GLU A 40 0.20 -0.42 -3.81
C GLU A 40 0.60 0.10 -5.19
N SER A 41 0.25 -0.59 -6.27
CA SER A 41 0.55 -0.16 -7.63
C SER A 41 -0.13 1.16 -7.97
N ALA A 42 -1.40 1.32 -7.56
CA ALA A 42 -2.13 2.57 -7.77
C ALA A 42 -1.48 3.71 -6.97
N GLY A 43 -1.07 3.43 -5.74
CA GLY A 43 -0.37 4.39 -4.90
C GLY A 43 0.96 4.82 -5.50
N ASP A 44 1.72 3.88 -6.03
CA ASP A 44 3.00 4.16 -6.67
C ASP A 44 2.83 5.06 -7.90
N ARG A 45 1.85 4.78 -8.74
CA ARG A 45 1.55 5.62 -9.91
C ARG A 45 1.11 7.02 -9.49
N GLY A 46 0.21 7.11 -8.51
CA GLY A 46 -0.27 8.38 -7.99
C GLY A 46 0.85 9.20 -7.36
N MET A 47 1.77 8.53 -6.67
CA MET A 47 2.92 9.17 -6.04
C MET A 47 3.86 9.76 -7.08
N ARG A 48 4.19 9.01 -8.13
CA ARG A 48 5.06 9.50 -9.20
C ARG A 48 4.45 10.70 -9.90
N SER A 49 3.15 10.65 -10.17
CA SER A 49 2.42 11.75 -10.79
C SER A 49 2.43 12.99 -9.90
N ALA A 50 2.14 12.82 -8.61
CA ALA A 50 2.13 13.92 -7.65
C ALA A 50 3.52 14.54 -7.47
N MET A 51 4.55 13.70 -7.41
CA MET A 51 5.93 14.15 -7.24
C MET A 51 6.38 14.94 -8.47
N SER A 52 6.06 14.45 -9.66
CA SER A 52 6.38 15.13 -10.91
C SER A 52 5.72 16.51 -10.98
N ARG A 53 4.45 16.59 -10.61
CA ARG A 53 3.72 17.88 -10.58
C ARG A 53 4.34 18.82 -9.55
N LEU A 54 4.68 18.31 -8.37
CA LEU A 54 5.27 19.09 -7.31
C LEU A 54 6.56 19.76 -7.77
N PHE A 55 7.46 19.03 -8.42
CA PHE A 55 8.72 19.56 -8.89
C PHE A 55 8.56 20.55 -10.05
N ARG A 56 7.51 20.42 -10.86
CA ARG A 56 7.27 21.33 -11.98
C ARG A 56 6.56 22.62 -11.57
N GLU A 57 5.66 22.54 -10.58
CA GLU A 57 4.70 23.61 -10.32
C GLU A 57 4.91 24.35 -9.02
N GLU A 58 5.62 23.77 -8.03
CA GLU A 58 5.78 24.41 -6.74
C GLU A 58 6.96 25.37 -6.72
N PRO A 59 6.72 26.69 -6.64
CA PRO A 59 7.80 27.67 -6.63
C PRO A 59 8.49 27.84 -5.26
N ASP A 60 7.84 27.40 -4.18
CA ASP A 60 8.40 27.52 -2.84
C ASP A 60 9.18 26.26 -2.47
N VAL A 61 10.50 26.42 -2.30
CA VAL A 61 11.39 25.30 -1.98
C VAL A 61 11.02 24.63 -0.65
N ARG A 62 10.54 25.40 0.33
CA ARG A 62 10.14 24.84 1.62
C ARG A 62 8.93 23.94 1.48
N GLU A 63 7.94 24.37 0.69
CA GLU A 63 6.76 23.58 0.42
C GLU A 63 7.11 22.33 -0.39
N LEU A 64 8.03 22.45 -1.33
CA LEU A 64 8.50 21.32 -2.13
C LEU A 64 9.12 20.25 -1.23
N ILE A 65 10.02 20.64 -0.34
CA ILE A 65 10.68 19.71 0.59
C ILE A 65 9.67 19.04 1.50
N LYS A 66 8.73 19.82 2.02
CA LYS A 66 7.68 19.34 2.93
C LYS A 66 6.79 18.29 2.27
N PHE A 67 6.26 18.61 1.08
CA PHE A 67 5.38 17.68 0.37
C PHE A 67 6.10 16.45 -0.14
N LYS A 68 7.36 16.60 -0.57
CA LYS A 68 8.19 15.47 -0.95
C LYS A 68 8.31 14.48 0.21
N ALA A 69 8.60 14.99 1.41
CA ALA A 69 8.71 14.14 2.60
C ALA A 69 7.40 13.44 2.94
N ILE A 70 6.26 14.13 2.81
CA ILE A 70 4.94 13.55 3.04
C ILE A 70 4.67 12.42 2.05
N TYR A 71 4.94 12.65 0.76
CA TYR A 71 4.72 11.64 -0.27
C TYR A 71 5.60 10.41 -0.04
N GLU A 72 6.85 10.60 0.36
CA GLU A 72 7.75 9.49 0.67
C GLU A 72 7.26 8.66 1.86
N LEU A 73 6.67 9.32 2.87
CA LEU A 73 6.07 8.61 4.00
C LEU A 73 4.85 7.77 3.57
N LEU A 74 4.00 8.33 2.71
CA LEU A 74 2.84 7.60 2.19
C LEU A 74 3.28 6.38 1.39
N GLU A 75 4.33 6.51 0.58
CA GLU A 75 4.90 5.40 -0.17
C GLU A 75 5.40 4.30 0.77
N THR A 76 6.05 4.69 1.86
CA THR A 76 6.52 3.73 2.87
C THR A 76 5.36 2.92 3.44
N VAL A 77 4.21 3.54 3.68
CA VAL A 77 3.03 2.84 4.21
C VAL A 77 2.56 1.75 3.25
N THR A 78 2.39 2.09 1.97
CA THR A 78 1.91 1.11 0.99
C THR A 78 2.95 0.00 0.73
N ASP A 79 4.23 0.35 0.72
CA ASP A 79 5.31 -0.64 0.58
C ASP A 79 5.31 -1.63 1.74
N ARG A 80 5.12 -1.17 2.96
CA ARG A 80 5.04 -2.06 4.13
C ARG A 80 3.80 -2.95 4.09
N CYS A 81 2.68 -2.44 3.60
CA CYS A 81 1.48 -3.24 3.41
C CYS A 81 1.73 -4.37 2.40
N GLU A 82 2.43 -4.08 1.32
CA GLU A 82 2.79 -5.09 0.33
C GLU A 82 3.73 -6.14 0.92
N ASP A 83 4.72 -5.72 1.71
CA ASP A 83 5.63 -6.66 2.39
C ASP A 83 4.85 -7.64 3.26
N VAL A 84 3.89 -7.14 4.04
CA VAL A 84 3.05 -7.97 4.90
C VAL A 84 2.19 -8.91 4.05
N ALA A 85 1.59 -8.40 2.97
CA ALA A 85 0.78 -9.21 2.07
C ALA A 85 1.58 -10.37 1.47
N ASN A 86 2.82 -10.10 1.08
CA ASN A 86 3.71 -11.14 0.53
C ASN A 86 4.01 -12.22 1.55
N ILE A 87 4.23 -11.85 2.80
CA ILE A 87 4.46 -12.80 3.90
C ILE A 87 3.20 -13.65 4.12
N ILE A 88 2.05 -13.02 4.19
CA ILE A 88 0.77 -13.70 4.40
C ILE A 88 0.49 -14.68 3.25
N GLU A 89 0.71 -14.24 2.02
CA GLU A 89 0.55 -15.10 0.85
C GLU A 89 1.42 -16.34 0.95
N GLY A 90 2.69 -16.16 1.35
CA GLY A 90 3.61 -17.27 1.55
C GLY A 90 3.11 -18.27 2.59
N ILE A 91 2.57 -17.77 3.71
CA ILE A 91 2.01 -18.61 4.76
C ILE A 91 0.82 -19.44 4.23
N VAL A 92 -0.08 -18.79 3.49
CA VAL A 92 -1.26 -19.47 2.94
C VAL A 92 -0.86 -20.54 1.94
N LEU A 93 0.08 -20.22 1.04
CA LEU A 93 0.54 -21.16 0.01
C LEU A 93 1.27 -22.36 0.61
N GLU A 94 2.04 -22.16 1.69
CA GLU A 94 2.71 -23.26 2.40
C GLU A 94 1.72 -24.23 3.05
N ASN A 95 0.55 -23.75 3.40
CA ASN A 95 -0.45 -24.53 4.14
C ASN A 95 -1.62 -24.98 3.27
N SER A 96 -1.51 -24.81 1.98
CA SER A 96 -2.57 -25.22 1.06
C SER A 96 -2.33 -26.60 0.44
#